data_07bd55a7393397a17ed2945f3f6c15ff
#
_entry.id   07bd55a7393397a17ed2945f3f6c15ff
#
_cell.length_a   1.000
_cell.length_b   1.000
_cell.length_c   1.000
_cell.angle_alpha   90.00
_cell.angle_beta   90.00
_cell.angle_gamma   90.00
#
_symmetry.space_group_name_H-M   'P 1'
#
loop_
_entity.id
_entity.type
_entity.pdbx_description
1 polymer ?
#
loop_
_entity_poly.entity_id
_entity_poly.type
_entity_poly.pdbx_seq_one_letter_code
_entity_poly.pdbx_strand_id
1 'polypeptide(L)'
;MIKKFLTLISLILLLTGCKIDFTGDLYTSDLIDLANTTENKQFNLPMEVAYQVSDCESDESSRMISTYFIEFKNTGCAVGEDFMSYATAQVSVPVVNKYDIFNNSNDSLIGFVSYLSEDKTLVYVDAVTSAELFESLKNYVYNETFQELSLADSNLVIRLNNDLNKATIEVPPSFVNNEPIVFSTEYIMERRDLLIIQSSDVNSSFLENNLWTPLFMLKNIVQN
;
A
#
# COMPACT_ATOMS: atom_id res chain seq x y z
N MET A 1 -29.23 -9.81 -34.07
CA MET A 1 -27.79 -9.67 -33.78
C MET A 1 -27.51 -8.57 -32.75
N ILE A 2 -28.12 -7.40 -32.82
CA ILE A 2 -27.87 -6.25 -31.88
C ILE A 2 -28.16 -6.58 -30.43
N LYS A 3 -29.22 -7.32 -30.08
CA LYS A 3 -29.54 -7.71 -28.71
C LYS A 3 -28.47 -8.60 -28.03
N LYS A 4 -27.86 -9.50 -28.81
CA LYS A 4 -26.76 -10.37 -28.27
C LYS A 4 -25.46 -9.60 -28.08
N PHE A 5 -25.24 -8.53 -28.84
CA PHE A 5 -24.06 -7.65 -28.70
C PHE A 5 -24.17 -6.75 -27.47
N LEU A 6 -25.38 -6.22 -27.20
CA LEU A 6 -25.63 -5.44 -25.99
C LEU A 6 -25.47 -6.28 -24.71
N THR A 7 -25.90 -7.56 -24.72
CA THR A 7 -25.72 -8.45 -23.55
C THR A 7 -24.26 -8.80 -23.32
N LEU A 8 -23.44 -8.89 -24.35
CA LEU A 8 -22.02 -9.17 -24.24
C LEU A 8 -21.24 -7.95 -23.70
N ILE A 9 -21.61 -6.74 -24.12
CA ILE A 9 -21.02 -5.48 -23.62
C ILE A 9 -21.40 -5.27 -22.14
N SER A 10 -22.64 -5.57 -21.75
CA SER A 10 -23.08 -5.51 -20.35
C SER A 10 -22.35 -6.52 -19.45
N LEU A 11 -21.94 -7.67 -19.98
CA LEU A 11 -21.21 -8.70 -19.25
C LEU A 11 -19.73 -8.36 -19.05
N ILE A 12 -19.14 -7.59 -19.98
CA ILE A 12 -17.74 -7.14 -19.87
C ILE A 12 -17.59 -6.01 -18.84
N LEU A 13 -18.62 -5.19 -18.63
CA LEU A 13 -18.62 -4.13 -17.62
C LEU A 13 -18.73 -4.63 -16.18
N LEU A 14 -19.01 -5.93 -15.97
CA LEU A 14 -19.17 -6.55 -14.64
C LEU A 14 -17.87 -7.18 -14.10
N LEU A 15 -16.74 -7.06 -14.81
CA LEU A 15 -15.48 -7.73 -14.45
C LEU A 15 -14.43 -6.80 -13.82
N THR A 16 -14.75 -5.54 -13.57
CA THR A 16 -13.83 -4.64 -12.85
C THR A 16 -14.10 -4.75 -11.35
N GLY A 17 -13.19 -5.39 -10.62
CA GLY A 17 -13.22 -5.39 -9.16
C GLY A 17 -13.10 -3.96 -8.61
N CYS A 18 -13.56 -3.75 -7.37
CA CYS A 18 -13.32 -2.49 -6.67
C CYS A 18 -11.82 -2.32 -6.42
N LYS A 19 -11.31 -1.10 -6.66
CA LYS A 19 -9.90 -0.75 -6.44
C LYS A 19 -9.74 0.14 -5.22
N ILE A 20 -8.59 -0.04 -4.56
CA ILE A 20 -8.14 0.84 -3.50
C ILE A 20 -6.64 1.10 -3.70
N ASP A 21 -6.25 2.34 -3.94
CA ASP A 21 -4.87 2.74 -4.20
C ASP A 21 -4.31 3.50 -3.02
N PHE A 22 -3.04 3.26 -2.70
CA PHE A 22 -2.33 3.85 -1.57
C PHE A 22 -1.08 4.58 -2.06
N THR A 23 -0.83 5.78 -1.56
CA THR A 23 0.39 6.53 -1.85
C THR A 23 0.93 7.16 -0.57
N GLY A 24 2.22 6.95 -0.28
CA GLY A 24 2.87 7.50 0.92
C GLY A 24 4.34 7.82 0.73
N ASP A 25 4.87 8.69 1.62
CA ASP A 25 6.27 9.11 1.64
C ASP A 25 7.00 8.45 2.81
N LEU A 26 8.00 7.62 2.56
CA LEU A 26 8.89 7.05 3.56
C LEU A 26 10.28 7.71 3.50
N TYR A 27 10.95 7.80 4.64
CA TYR A 27 12.29 8.34 4.77
C TYR A 27 13.28 7.26 5.19
N THR A 28 14.45 7.23 4.56
CA THR A 28 15.47 6.19 4.81
C THR A 28 15.95 6.18 6.25
N SER A 29 16.16 7.36 6.87
CA SER A 29 16.58 7.44 8.28
C SER A 29 15.56 6.86 9.23
N ASP A 30 14.27 7.19 9.05
CA ASP A 30 13.20 6.73 9.94
C ASP A 30 13.09 5.20 9.94
N LEU A 31 13.24 4.58 8.76
CA LEU A 31 13.20 3.12 8.61
C LEU A 31 14.39 2.44 9.29
N ILE A 32 15.60 2.99 9.09
CA ILE A 32 16.82 2.45 9.71
C ILE A 32 16.76 2.62 11.24
N ASP A 33 16.36 3.78 11.73
CA ASP A 33 16.23 4.05 13.17
C ASP A 33 15.20 3.14 13.83
N LEU A 34 14.07 2.94 13.13
CA LEU A 34 13.02 2.04 13.60
C LEU A 34 13.53 0.58 13.69
N ALA A 35 14.16 0.08 12.62
CA ALA A 35 14.68 -1.29 12.55
C ALA A 35 15.78 -1.56 13.59
N ASN A 36 16.61 -0.57 13.91
CA ASN A 36 17.67 -0.70 14.92
C ASN A 36 17.15 -0.61 16.39
N THR A 37 15.87 -0.28 16.59
CA THR A 37 15.27 -0.19 17.91
C THR A 37 14.90 -1.58 18.42
N THR A 38 15.39 -1.97 19.61
CA THR A 38 15.09 -3.27 20.23
C THR A 38 13.73 -3.34 20.91
N GLU A 39 13.25 -2.21 21.40
CA GLU A 39 11.92 -2.07 21.99
C GLU A 39 10.83 -2.09 20.93
N ASN A 40 9.60 -2.39 21.33
CA ASN A 40 8.45 -2.25 20.45
C ASN A 40 8.25 -0.78 20.13
N LYS A 41 8.40 -0.43 18.86
CA LYS A 41 8.29 0.95 18.39
C LYS A 41 7.46 1.03 17.13
N GLN A 42 6.72 2.11 16.99
CA GLN A 42 5.96 2.46 15.80
C GLN A 42 5.93 3.97 15.59
N PHE A 43 5.67 4.37 14.36
CA PHE A 43 5.20 5.71 14.02
C PHE A 43 4.05 5.61 13.01
N ASN A 44 3.28 6.68 12.89
CA ASN A 44 2.19 6.75 11.94
C ASN A 44 2.65 7.49 10.68
N LEU A 45 2.50 6.83 9.53
CA LEU A 45 2.81 7.37 8.22
C LEU A 45 1.55 7.99 7.62
N PRO A 46 1.53 9.30 7.30
CA PRO A 46 0.47 9.88 6.51
C PRO A 46 0.48 9.30 5.08
N MET A 47 -0.66 8.78 4.64
CA MET A 47 -0.83 8.27 3.27
C MET A 47 -2.08 8.87 2.63
N GLU A 48 -2.05 8.97 1.31
CA GLU A 48 -3.22 9.20 0.50
C GLU A 48 -3.83 7.86 0.10
N VAL A 49 -5.14 7.73 0.25
CA VAL A 49 -5.91 6.58 -0.23
C VAL A 49 -6.93 7.06 -1.25
N ALA A 50 -7.02 6.36 -2.38
CA ALA A 50 -8.07 6.53 -3.36
C ALA A 50 -8.85 5.22 -3.46
N TYR A 51 -10.16 5.26 -3.29
CA TYR A 51 -11.01 4.08 -3.35
C TYR A 51 -12.21 4.30 -4.25
N GLN A 52 -12.55 3.30 -5.04
CA GLN A 52 -13.64 3.35 -5.98
C GLN A 52 -14.98 3.44 -5.24
N VAL A 53 -15.85 4.35 -5.70
CA VAL A 53 -17.20 4.56 -5.16
C VAL A 53 -18.21 4.72 -6.29
N SER A 54 -19.46 4.37 -6.02
CA SER A 54 -20.56 4.63 -6.95
C SER A 54 -21.01 6.10 -6.93
N ASP A 55 -20.90 6.74 -5.76
CA ASP A 55 -21.27 8.12 -5.53
C ASP A 55 -20.30 8.77 -4.54
N CYS A 56 -19.58 9.77 -5.02
CA CYS A 56 -18.63 10.53 -4.23
C CYS A 56 -19.23 11.46 -3.17
N GLU A 57 -20.50 11.82 -3.33
CA GLU A 57 -21.20 12.66 -2.37
C GLU A 57 -21.76 11.84 -1.18
N SER A 58 -21.61 10.51 -1.23
CA SER A 58 -22.08 9.63 -0.18
C SER A 58 -21.17 9.66 1.06
N ASP A 59 -21.72 10.20 2.16
CA ASP A 59 -21.04 10.15 3.47
C ASP A 59 -20.90 8.72 4.01
N GLU A 60 -21.70 7.78 3.51
CA GLU A 60 -21.73 6.41 4.00
C GLU A 60 -20.46 5.64 3.65
N SER A 61 -20.01 5.72 2.39
CA SER A 61 -18.73 5.10 1.96
C SER A 61 -17.55 5.66 2.73
N SER A 62 -17.48 6.97 2.91
CA SER A 62 -16.43 7.62 3.69
C SER A 62 -16.43 7.18 5.16
N ARG A 63 -17.62 7.07 5.77
CA ARG A 63 -17.76 6.61 7.15
C ARG A 63 -17.33 5.17 7.32
N MET A 64 -17.68 4.28 6.39
CA MET A 64 -17.25 2.89 6.43
C MET A 64 -15.75 2.75 6.25
N ILE A 65 -15.18 3.35 5.21
CA ILE A 65 -13.74 3.27 4.95
C ILE A 65 -12.94 3.85 6.13
N SER A 66 -13.45 4.88 6.80
CA SER A 66 -12.77 5.45 7.98
C SER A 66 -12.52 4.46 9.10
N THR A 67 -13.31 3.38 9.20
CA THR A 67 -13.14 2.35 10.24
C THR A 67 -11.94 1.42 10.02
N TYR A 68 -11.33 1.48 8.83
CA TYR A 68 -10.19 0.65 8.42
C TYR A 68 -8.85 1.35 8.56
N PHE A 69 -8.81 2.58 9.10
CA PHE A 69 -7.58 3.37 9.22
C PHE A 69 -7.53 4.14 10.53
N ILE A 70 -6.32 4.34 11.03
CA ILE A 70 -6.04 5.32 12.08
C ILE A 70 -6.16 6.70 11.43
N GLU A 71 -6.90 7.61 11.97
CA GLU A 71 -7.11 8.96 11.41
C GLU A 71 -7.52 8.93 9.93
N PHE A 72 -8.72 9.34 9.66
CA PHE A 72 -9.26 9.43 8.30
C PHE A 72 -9.79 10.84 8.05
N LYS A 73 -9.35 11.43 6.93
CA LYS A 73 -9.82 12.74 6.49
C LYS A 73 -10.14 12.68 5.01
N ASN A 74 -11.43 12.76 4.68
CA ASN A 74 -11.86 12.91 3.28
C ASN A 74 -11.22 14.17 2.66
N THR A 75 -10.64 14.04 1.49
CA THR A 75 -9.97 15.13 0.75
C THR A 75 -10.67 15.49 -0.55
N GLY A 76 -11.61 14.66 -1.01
CA GLY A 76 -12.37 14.96 -2.21
C GLY A 76 -12.78 13.74 -3.01
N CYS A 77 -13.06 14.00 -4.27
CA CYS A 77 -13.42 13.00 -5.26
C CYS A 77 -12.78 13.31 -6.60
N ALA A 78 -12.37 12.29 -7.31
CA ALA A 78 -11.81 12.40 -8.65
C ALA A 78 -12.44 11.35 -9.57
N VAL A 79 -12.45 11.62 -10.87
CA VAL A 79 -12.80 10.64 -11.90
C VAL A 79 -11.49 10.08 -12.46
N GLY A 80 -11.32 8.76 -12.38
CA GLY A 80 -10.16 8.07 -12.92
C GLY A 80 -10.14 8.02 -14.45
N GLU A 81 -9.03 7.57 -15.02
CA GLU A 81 -8.88 7.37 -16.47
C GLU A 81 -9.82 6.27 -16.99
N ASP A 82 -10.26 5.37 -16.14
CA ASP A 82 -11.27 4.34 -16.39
C ASP A 82 -12.71 4.84 -16.32
N PHE A 83 -12.90 6.16 -16.15
CA PHE A 83 -14.20 6.82 -15.98
C PHE A 83 -14.96 6.42 -14.72
N MET A 84 -14.30 5.75 -13.77
CA MET A 84 -14.87 5.44 -12.47
C MET A 84 -14.65 6.60 -11.49
N SER A 85 -15.54 6.74 -10.53
CA SER A 85 -15.42 7.72 -9.46
C SER A 85 -14.58 7.16 -8.31
N TYR A 86 -13.64 7.96 -7.82
CA TYR A 86 -12.79 7.63 -6.69
C TYR A 86 -12.92 8.69 -5.61
N ALA A 87 -13.31 8.28 -4.42
CA ALA A 87 -13.17 9.13 -3.26
C ALA A 87 -11.71 9.11 -2.79
N THR A 88 -11.20 10.25 -2.35
CA THR A 88 -9.84 10.40 -1.87
C THR A 88 -9.82 10.81 -0.41
N ALA A 89 -8.89 10.28 0.35
CA ALA A 89 -8.72 10.63 1.76
C ALA A 89 -7.24 10.61 2.17
N GLN A 90 -6.92 11.37 3.21
CA GLN A 90 -5.69 11.20 3.98
C GLN A 90 -5.95 10.27 5.15
N VAL A 91 -5.06 9.31 5.35
CA VAL A 91 -5.11 8.32 6.42
C VAL A 91 -3.76 8.25 7.13
N SER A 92 -3.75 7.74 8.36
CA SER A 92 -2.52 7.36 9.06
C SER A 92 -2.37 5.85 9.05
N VAL A 93 -1.19 5.37 8.66
CA VAL A 93 -0.84 3.96 8.51
C VAL A 93 0.33 3.63 9.44
N PRO A 94 0.28 2.56 10.27
CA PRO A 94 1.37 2.25 11.19
C PRO A 94 2.59 1.71 10.44
N VAL A 95 3.76 2.20 10.83
CA VAL A 95 5.07 1.64 10.49
C VAL A 95 5.67 1.11 11.79
N VAL A 96 5.94 -0.19 11.85
CA VAL A 96 6.34 -0.91 13.07
C VAL A 96 7.67 -1.64 12.87
N ASN A 97 8.37 -1.99 13.96
CA ASN A 97 9.63 -2.76 13.86
C ASN A 97 9.45 -4.28 14.06
N LYS A 98 8.22 -4.76 14.26
CA LYS A 98 7.92 -6.20 14.41
C LYS A 98 6.51 -6.50 13.90
N TYR A 99 6.34 -7.63 13.25
CA TYR A 99 5.05 -8.11 12.75
C TYR A 99 3.98 -8.23 13.86
N ASP A 100 4.39 -8.70 15.04
CA ASP A 100 3.47 -8.90 16.17
C ASP A 100 2.80 -7.59 16.62
N ILE A 101 3.49 -6.44 16.47
CA ILE A 101 2.91 -5.14 16.81
C ILE A 101 1.75 -4.82 15.88
N PHE A 102 1.94 -4.99 14.59
CA PHE A 102 0.89 -4.77 13.60
C PHE A 102 -0.27 -5.75 13.78
N ASN A 103 0.02 -7.04 13.89
CA ASN A 103 -1.00 -8.09 13.99
C ASN A 103 -1.87 -7.98 15.24
N ASN A 104 -1.35 -7.37 16.31
CA ASN A 104 -2.10 -7.21 17.57
C ASN A 104 -2.85 -5.88 17.66
N SER A 105 -2.58 -4.90 16.78
CA SER A 105 -3.22 -3.58 16.87
C SER A 105 -4.62 -3.56 16.29
N ASN A 106 -4.87 -4.27 15.19
CA ASN A 106 -6.12 -4.24 14.40
C ASN A 106 -6.65 -2.82 14.08
N ASP A 107 -5.75 -1.83 14.05
CA ASP A 107 -6.11 -0.42 13.93
C ASP A 107 -6.06 0.09 12.50
N SER A 108 -5.46 -0.69 11.57
CA SER A 108 -5.29 -0.28 10.17
C SER A 108 -5.34 -1.48 9.22
N LEU A 109 -5.98 -1.27 8.07
CA LEU A 109 -6.07 -2.25 6.99
C LEU A 109 -4.69 -2.64 6.46
N ILE A 110 -3.81 -1.65 6.28
CA ILE A 110 -2.45 -1.80 5.76
C ILE A 110 -1.45 -1.18 6.73
N GLY A 111 -0.24 -1.70 6.75
CA GLY A 111 0.89 -1.17 7.51
C GLY A 111 2.21 -1.52 6.88
N PHE A 112 3.30 -1.11 7.52
CA PHE A 112 4.66 -1.46 7.10
C PHE A 112 5.44 -2.01 8.28
N VAL A 113 6.33 -2.97 7.99
CA VAL A 113 7.26 -3.51 8.98
C VAL A 113 8.67 -3.24 8.51
N SER A 114 9.46 -2.54 9.33
CA SER A 114 10.89 -2.28 9.09
C SER A 114 11.73 -3.02 10.13
N TYR A 115 12.53 -4.00 9.69
CA TYR A 115 13.26 -4.88 10.61
C TYR A 115 14.65 -5.25 10.06
N LEU A 116 15.56 -5.63 10.96
CA LEU A 116 16.92 -6.02 10.61
C LEU A 116 17.00 -7.46 10.11
N SER A 117 17.90 -7.72 9.14
CA SER A 117 18.41 -9.06 8.86
C SER A 117 19.09 -9.68 10.10
N GLU A 118 19.25 -10.99 10.12
CA GLU A 118 19.91 -11.72 11.23
C GLU A 118 21.34 -11.19 11.48
N ASP A 119 22.08 -10.89 10.43
CA ASP A 119 23.44 -10.33 10.48
C ASP A 119 23.51 -8.81 10.68
N LYS A 120 22.33 -8.16 10.75
CA LYS A 120 22.14 -6.72 10.91
C LYS A 120 22.78 -5.85 9.80
N THR A 121 23.05 -6.43 8.64
CA THR A 121 23.62 -5.69 7.50
C THR A 121 22.56 -5.05 6.62
N LEU A 122 21.32 -5.55 6.69
CA LEU A 122 20.18 -5.08 5.89
C LEU A 122 19.02 -4.68 6.79
N VAL A 123 18.26 -3.71 6.34
CA VAL A 123 16.93 -3.36 6.84
C VAL A 123 15.93 -3.80 5.77
N TYR A 124 15.05 -4.71 6.11
CA TYR A 124 13.92 -5.11 5.28
C TYR A 124 12.73 -4.22 5.53
N VAL A 125 11.99 -3.90 4.48
CA VAL A 125 10.75 -3.15 4.56
C VAL A 125 9.67 -3.91 3.80
N ASP A 126 8.68 -4.40 4.54
CA ASP A 126 7.55 -5.15 4.02
C ASP A 126 6.25 -4.37 4.19
N ALA A 127 5.35 -4.47 3.21
CA ALA A 127 3.96 -4.11 3.42
C ALA A 127 3.22 -5.27 4.08
N VAL A 128 2.28 -4.96 4.95
CA VAL A 128 1.45 -5.93 5.68
C VAL A 128 -0.01 -5.52 5.62
N THR A 129 -0.93 -6.49 5.69
CA THR A 129 -2.37 -6.22 5.77
C THR A 129 -3.00 -7.00 6.92
N SER A 130 -4.01 -6.40 7.56
CA SER A 130 -4.81 -7.09 8.58
C SER A 130 -5.81 -8.03 7.93
N ALA A 131 -5.69 -9.34 8.21
CA ALA A 131 -6.62 -10.34 7.69
C ALA A 131 -8.07 -10.04 8.09
N GLU A 132 -8.30 -9.67 9.35
CA GLU A 132 -9.63 -9.39 9.89
C GLU A 132 -10.26 -8.17 9.21
N LEU A 133 -9.52 -7.06 9.12
CA LEU A 133 -10.01 -5.84 8.49
C LEU A 133 -10.20 -6.02 6.99
N PHE A 134 -9.32 -6.75 6.33
CA PHE A 134 -9.43 -7.01 4.89
C PHE A 134 -10.67 -7.87 4.56
N GLU A 135 -10.90 -8.96 5.29
CA GLU A 135 -12.11 -9.76 5.11
C GLU A 135 -13.40 -8.98 5.44
N SER A 136 -13.35 -8.13 6.46
CA SER A 136 -14.47 -7.24 6.78
C SER A 136 -14.77 -6.27 5.64
N LEU A 137 -13.72 -5.65 5.06
CA LEU A 137 -13.86 -4.72 3.94
C LEU A 137 -14.35 -5.43 2.67
N LYS A 138 -13.85 -6.63 2.35
CA LYS A 138 -14.32 -7.44 1.22
C LYS A 138 -15.82 -7.73 1.35
N ASN A 139 -16.25 -8.15 2.53
CA ASN A 139 -17.67 -8.44 2.78
C ASN A 139 -18.54 -7.18 2.63
N TYR A 140 -18.07 -6.03 3.13
CA TYR A 140 -18.79 -4.77 2.96
C TYR A 140 -18.92 -4.40 1.48
N VAL A 141 -17.81 -4.38 0.74
CA VAL A 141 -17.81 -4.05 -0.69
C VAL A 141 -18.71 -4.99 -1.48
N TYR A 142 -18.64 -6.29 -1.23
CA TYR A 142 -19.49 -7.27 -1.90
C TYR A 142 -20.99 -7.04 -1.63
N ASN A 143 -21.35 -6.74 -0.40
CA ASN A 143 -22.76 -6.50 -0.03
C ASN A 143 -23.33 -5.23 -0.67
N GLU A 144 -22.50 -4.19 -0.82
CA GLU A 144 -22.94 -2.90 -1.38
C GLU A 144 -22.91 -2.86 -2.91
N THR A 145 -21.95 -3.56 -3.53
CA THR A 145 -21.68 -3.40 -4.96
C THR A 145 -21.85 -4.69 -5.77
N PHE A 146 -21.95 -5.84 -5.11
CA PHE A 146 -21.85 -7.18 -5.72
C PHE A 146 -20.55 -7.41 -6.49
N GLN A 147 -19.49 -6.64 -6.17
CA GLN A 147 -18.16 -6.77 -6.74
C GLN A 147 -17.19 -7.31 -5.68
N GLU A 148 -16.19 -8.05 -6.13
CA GLU A 148 -15.12 -8.51 -5.25
C GLU A 148 -14.05 -7.43 -5.13
N LEU A 149 -13.61 -7.14 -3.91
CA LEU A 149 -12.42 -6.34 -3.66
C LEU A 149 -11.21 -7.26 -3.71
N SER A 150 -10.22 -6.90 -4.51
CA SER A 150 -8.92 -7.58 -4.57
C SER A 150 -7.78 -6.57 -4.42
N LEU A 151 -6.79 -6.90 -3.59
CA LEU A 151 -5.55 -6.14 -3.52
C LEU A 151 -4.70 -6.31 -4.78
N ALA A 152 -4.90 -7.39 -5.56
CA ALA A 152 -4.20 -7.59 -6.83
C ALA A 152 -4.49 -6.47 -7.85
N ASP A 153 -5.68 -5.89 -7.78
CA ASP A 153 -6.10 -4.77 -8.64
C ASP A 153 -5.73 -3.39 -8.04
N SER A 154 -5.11 -3.37 -6.85
CA SER A 154 -4.78 -2.17 -6.09
C SER A 154 -3.33 -1.76 -6.29
N ASN A 155 -3.05 -0.45 -6.27
CA ASN A 155 -1.69 0.06 -6.34
C ASN A 155 -1.21 0.50 -4.96
N LEU A 156 -0.02 0.02 -4.59
CA LEU A 156 0.73 0.54 -3.45
C LEU A 156 1.95 1.29 -3.99
N VAL A 157 1.94 2.61 -3.84
CA VAL A 157 3.01 3.50 -4.30
C VAL A 157 3.73 4.09 -3.11
N ILE A 158 5.02 3.80 -2.98
CA ILE A 158 5.90 4.37 -1.96
C ILE A 158 6.88 5.33 -2.62
N ARG A 159 6.87 6.56 -2.15
CA ARG A 159 7.86 7.58 -2.47
C ARG A 159 8.95 7.52 -1.40
N LEU A 160 10.03 6.81 -1.68
CA LEU A 160 11.16 6.67 -0.75
C LEU A 160 12.11 7.86 -0.90
N ASN A 161 12.19 8.68 0.13
CA ASN A 161 13.03 9.86 0.19
C ASN A 161 14.35 9.53 0.90
N ASN A 162 15.48 9.78 0.26
CA ASN A 162 16.76 9.64 0.93
C ASN A 162 17.18 10.94 1.66
N ASP A 163 17.13 10.92 2.96
CA ASP A 163 17.56 12.02 3.84
C ASP A 163 18.99 11.79 4.44
N LEU A 164 19.58 10.64 4.16
CA LEU A 164 20.98 10.31 4.48
C LEU A 164 21.93 10.86 3.39
N ASN A 165 23.23 10.90 3.68
CA ASN A 165 24.23 11.31 2.68
C ASN A 165 24.23 10.40 1.47
N LYS A 166 24.11 9.08 1.71
CA LYS A 166 24.03 8.06 0.68
C LYS A 166 23.27 6.87 1.23
N ALA A 167 22.37 6.28 0.41
CA ALA A 167 21.69 5.04 0.71
C ALA A 167 21.84 4.06 -0.45
N THR A 168 21.87 2.77 -0.16
CA THR A 168 21.81 1.71 -1.16
C THR A 168 20.53 0.92 -0.90
N ILE A 169 19.68 0.86 -1.92
CA ILE A 169 18.34 0.28 -1.87
C ILE A 169 18.31 -0.88 -2.86
N GLU A 170 17.87 -2.03 -2.44
CA GLU A 170 17.56 -3.16 -3.32
C GLU A 170 16.05 -3.34 -3.39
N VAL A 171 15.51 -3.27 -4.61
CA VAL A 171 14.06 -3.35 -4.86
C VAL A 171 13.77 -4.67 -5.59
N PRO A 172 12.87 -5.53 -5.08
CA PRO A 172 12.43 -6.74 -5.76
C PRO A 172 11.62 -6.42 -7.03
N PRO A 173 11.26 -7.41 -7.86
CA PRO A 173 10.46 -7.20 -9.06
C PRO A 173 9.20 -6.36 -8.79
N SER A 174 9.10 -5.20 -9.42
CA SER A 174 8.07 -4.18 -9.19
C SER A 174 8.13 -3.13 -10.30
N PHE A 175 7.54 -1.95 -10.11
CA PHE A 175 7.79 -0.77 -10.94
C PHE A 175 8.60 0.24 -10.13
N VAL A 176 9.67 0.75 -10.75
CA VAL A 176 10.52 1.80 -10.16
C VAL A 176 10.57 2.99 -11.10
N ASN A 177 10.16 4.17 -10.61
CA ASN A 177 10.03 5.39 -11.41
C ASN A 177 9.19 5.17 -12.70
N ASN A 178 8.10 4.41 -12.58
CA ASN A 178 7.20 3.97 -13.65
C ASN A 178 7.82 3.00 -14.68
N GLU A 179 9.01 2.47 -14.44
CA GLU A 179 9.64 1.45 -15.29
C GLU A 179 9.56 0.07 -14.63
N PRO A 180 9.12 -0.98 -15.34
CA PRO A 180 9.06 -2.32 -14.76
C PRO A 180 10.46 -2.89 -14.55
N ILE A 181 10.72 -3.43 -13.37
CA ILE A 181 11.90 -4.22 -13.06
C ILE A 181 11.50 -5.69 -12.86
N VAL A 182 12.17 -6.60 -13.54
CA VAL A 182 11.85 -8.05 -13.52
C VAL A 182 12.80 -8.87 -12.65
N PHE A 183 13.88 -8.25 -12.18
CA PHE A 183 14.84 -8.83 -11.25
C PHE A 183 15.11 -7.85 -10.12
N SER A 184 15.50 -8.38 -8.95
CA SER A 184 15.96 -7.53 -7.85
C SER A 184 17.07 -6.60 -8.35
N THR A 185 16.88 -5.30 -8.13
CA THR A 185 17.76 -4.25 -8.69
C THR A 185 18.24 -3.31 -7.59
N GLU A 186 19.55 -3.05 -7.58
CA GLU A 186 20.18 -2.13 -6.62
C GLU A 186 20.14 -0.69 -7.17
N TYR A 187 19.72 0.25 -6.32
CA TYR A 187 19.73 1.69 -6.55
C TYR A 187 20.60 2.37 -5.52
N ILE A 188 21.45 3.29 -6.00
CA ILE A 188 22.25 4.16 -5.14
C ILE A 188 21.58 5.52 -5.14
N MET A 189 21.19 5.99 -3.97
CA MET A 189 20.54 7.27 -3.78
C MET A 189 21.48 8.22 -3.04
N GLU A 190 21.70 9.38 -3.62
CA GLU A 190 22.36 10.49 -2.93
C GLU A 190 21.34 11.25 -2.05
N ARG A 191 21.83 12.15 -1.22
CA ARG A 191 20.96 12.93 -0.32
C ARG A 191 19.93 13.74 -1.11
N ARG A 192 18.65 13.64 -0.73
CA ARG A 192 17.46 14.24 -1.35
C ARG A 192 16.99 13.56 -2.64
N ASP A 193 17.59 12.45 -3.01
CA ASP A 193 17.03 11.65 -4.09
C ASP A 193 15.68 11.04 -3.67
N LEU A 194 14.81 10.89 -4.64
CA LEU A 194 13.50 10.28 -4.54
C LEU A 194 13.45 9.03 -5.40
N LEU A 195 13.04 7.91 -4.85
CA LEU A 195 12.76 6.68 -5.56
C LEU A 195 11.27 6.35 -5.43
N ILE A 196 10.56 6.26 -6.54
CA ILE A 196 9.15 5.87 -6.55
C ILE A 196 9.07 4.38 -6.80
N ILE A 197 8.56 3.63 -5.82
CA ILE A 197 8.39 2.18 -5.88
C ILE A 197 6.89 1.89 -5.90
N GLN A 198 6.42 1.22 -6.94
CA GLN A 198 5.03 0.79 -7.06
C GLN A 198 4.97 -0.73 -7.08
N SER A 199 4.09 -1.31 -6.28
CA SER A 199 3.84 -2.75 -6.29
C SER A 199 3.40 -3.22 -7.68
N SER A 200 3.83 -4.42 -8.07
CA SER A 200 3.26 -5.12 -9.22
C SER A 200 2.01 -5.90 -8.81
N ASP A 201 1.19 -6.29 -9.77
CA ASP A 201 0.02 -7.15 -9.52
C ASP A 201 0.41 -8.45 -8.81
N VAL A 202 1.63 -8.97 -9.08
CA VAL A 202 2.17 -10.14 -8.39
C VAL A 202 2.42 -9.85 -6.91
N ASN A 203 3.02 -8.69 -6.58
CA ASN A 203 3.28 -8.31 -5.20
C ASN A 203 1.97 -8.03 -4.44
N SER A 204 1.02 -7.39 -5.10
CA SER A 204 -0.31 -7.11 -4.53
C SER A 204 -1.11 -8.39 -4.31
N SER A 205 -1.07 -9.35 -5.25
CA SER A 205 -1.64 -10.69 -5.06
C SER A 205 -0.93 -11.46 -3.95
N PHE A 206 0.39 -11.31 -3.82
CA PHE A 206 1.14 -11.95 -2.75
C PHE A 206 0.76 -11.37 -1.39
N LEU A 207 0.58 -10.03 -1.29
CA LEU A 207 0.10 -9.36 -0.09
C LEU A 207 -1.29 -9.88 0.32
N GLU A 208 -2.21 -10.02 -0.64
CA GLU A 208 -3.56 -10.54 -0.38
C GLU A 208 -3.54 -11.97 0.17
N ASN A 209 -2.73 -12.85 -0.42
CA ASN A 209 -2.73 -14.26 -0.07
C ASN A 209 -1.89 -14.61 1.17
N ASN A 210 -0.85 -13.82 1.45
CA ASN A 210 0.12 -14.10 2.53
C ASN A 210 0.08 -13.07 3.65
N LEU A 211 -0.71 -12.01 3.52
CA LEU A 211 -0.85 -10.88 4.45
C LEU A 211 0.42 -10.02 4.59
N TRP A 212 1.42 -10.23 3.75
CA TRP A 212 2.63 -9.43 3.66
C TRP A 212 3.26 -9.54 2.28
N THR A 213 4.08 -8.55 1.90
CA THR A 213 4.89 -8.57 0.67
C THR A 213 6.15 -7.71 0.86
N PRO A 214 7.33 -8.15 0.36
CA PRO A 214 8.53 -7.34 0.41
C PRO A 214 8.40 -6.14 -0.54
N LEU A 215 8.78 -4.96 -0.05
CA LEU A 215 8.82 -3.74 -0.86
C LEU A 215 10.23 -3.40 -1.31
N PHE A 216 11.17 -3.39 -0.38
CA PHE A 216 12.59 -3.12 -0.65
C PHE A 216 13.46 -3.45 0.57
N MET A 217 14.76 -3.45 0.35
CA MET A 217 15.79 -3.58 1.38
C MET A 217 16.74 -2.40 1.34
N LEU A 218 17.18 -1.95 2.51
CA LEU A 218 18.20 -0.90 2.69
C LEU A 218 19.47 -1.53 3.24
N LYS A 219 20.64 -1.14 2.75
CA LYS A 219 21.89 -1.44 3.47
C LYS A 219 21.88 -0.70 4.79
N ASN A 220 22.02 -1.44 5.91
CA ASN A 220 22.02 -0.84 7.24
C ASN A 220 23.33 -0.05 7.42
N ILE A 221 23.20 1.26 7.55
CA ILE A 221 24.34 2.14 7.87
C ILE A 221 24.35 2.26 9.40
N VAL A 222 25.11 1.39 10.05
CA VAL A 222 25.41 1.57 11.49
C VAL A 222 26.17 2.88 11.62
N GLN A 223 25.54 3.89 12.14
CA GLN A 223 26.25 5.10 12.55
C GLN A 223 27.11 4.74 13.76
N ASN A 224 28.42 4.55 13.53
CA ASN A 224 29.42 4.41 14.57
C ASN A 224 29.69 5.77 15.25
#